data_09b2f107d8b788258552c8a2c63dc065
#
_entry.id   09b2f107d8b788258552c8a2c63dc065
#
_cell.length_a   1.000
_cell.length_b   1.000
_cell.length_c   1.000
_cell.angle_alpha   90.00
_cell.angle_beta   90.00
_cell.angle_gamma   90.00
#
_symmetry.space_group_name_H-M   'P 1'
#
loop_
_entity.id
_entity.type
_entity.pdbx_description
1 polymer ?
#
loop_
_entity_poly.entity_id
_entity_poly.type
_entity_poly.pdbx_seq_one_letter_code
_entity_poly.pdbx_strand_id
1 'polypeptide(L)'
;VVAVYDPKQTLETPQHWEVPVEDYFADRMAQPAIRLTNQMRLNADRETIEWIRTFVDKGVILPVHADSQGYDLRIFDSPHGLDAAIREKDSAVENNLSRLIATYDWPYSAAKKNENDPDGWWYVNVEHETGSLRRPWNLQLREERKERRIAYRKAWSETPSTIGEIGSTYTIQGFDLNYAGVILGPSVKYRNGRVVFDPSESAHKKAVQNRVLADGSRESFGEEMLQNELNVLMTRGTRGMFIYAVDEQLREALLEAQRASIAD
;
A
#
# COMPACT_ATOMS: atom_id res chain seq x y z
N VAL A 1 27.15 -11.28 11.69
CA VAL A 1 25.88 -11.22 10.91
C VAL A 1 25.11 -10.03 11.44
N VAL A 2 24.54 -9.22 10.54
CA VAL A 2 23.60 -8.15 10.88
C VAL A 2 22.23 -8.62 10.39
N ALA A 3 21.24 -8.59 11.28
CA ALA A 3 19.84 -8.86 10.92
C ALA A 3 19.05 -7.55 11.06
N VAL A 4 18.21 -7.26 10.08
CA VAL A 4 17.29 -6.11 10.07
C VAL A 4 15.88 -6.67 10.03
N TYR A 5 15.03 -6.18 10.91
CA TYR A 5 13.63 -6.59 11.00
C TYR A 5 12.72 -5.38 11.25
N ASP A 6 11.61 -5.33 10.54
CA ASP A 6 10.55 -4.36 10.74
C ASP A 6 9.21 -5.12 10.87
N PRO A 7 8.61 -5.18 12.07
CA PRO A 7 7.35 -5.89 12.28
C PRO A 7 6.19 -5.32 11.44
N LYS A 8 6.24 -4.01 11.14
CA LYS A 8 5.22 -3.33 10.33
C LYS A 8 5.35 -3.58 8.82
N GLN A 9 6.32 -4.39 8.40
CA GLN A 9 6.48 -4.86 7.02
C GLN A 9 6.27 -6.37 6.86
N THR A 10 5.79 -7.05 7.91
CA THR A 10 5.34 -8.44 7.85
C THR A 10 3.99 -8.50 7.15
N LEU A 11 3.92 -9.19 6.02
CA LEU A 11 2.75 -9.19 5.11
C LEU A 11 2.06 -10.55 5.02
N GLU A 12 2.64 -11.58 5.59
CA GLU A 12 2.11 -12.94 5.54
C GLU A 12 2.07 -13.55 6.95
N THR A 13 0.97 -14.19 7.30
CA THR A 13 0.80 -14.87 8.60
C THR A 13 1.95 -15.83 8.97
N PRO A 14 2.55 -16.60 8.05
CA PRO A 14 3.70 -17.44 8.39
C PRO A 14 4.96 -16.67 8.85
N GLN A 15 5.03 -15.36 8.56
CA GLN A 15 6.15 -14.50 8.95
C GLN A 15 5.94 -13.84 10.33
N HIS A 16 4.76 -13.99 10.93
CA HIS A 16 4.47 -13.45 12.26
C HIS A 16 5.33 -14.15 13.32
N TRP A 17 5.94 -13.37 14.22
CA TRP A 17 6.73 -13.86 15.33
C TRP A 17 5.85 -13.96 16.58
N GLU A 18 5.79 -15.16 17.18
CA GLU A 18 5.00 -15.44 18.39
C GLU A 18 5.60 -14.81 19.65
N VAL A 19 6.88 -14.47 19.59
CA VAL A 19 7.61 -13.76 20.65
C VAL A 19 8.30 -12.54 20.04
N PRO A 20 8.55 -11.47 20.81
CA PRO A 20 9.33 -10.34 20.33
C PRO A 20 10.69 -10.82 19.77
N VAL A 21 11.07 -10.28 18.61
CA VAL A 21 12.31 -10.71 17.92
C VAL A 21 13.55 -10.47 18.81
N GLU A 22 13.53 -9.40 19.59
CA GLU A 22 14.60 -9.10 20.55
C GLU A 22 14.74 -10.19 21.61
N ASP A 23 13.62 -10.70 22.13
CA ASP A 23 13.62 -11.77 23.13
C ASP A 23 14.12 -13.08 22.52
N TYR A 24 13.71 -13.40 21.29
CA TYR A 24 14.18 -14.58 20.57
C TYR A 24 15.70 -14.58 20.35
N PHE A 25 16.27 -13.42 20.11
CA PHE A 25 17.70 -13.26 19.85
C PHE A 25 18.53 -12.82 21.08
N ALA A 26 17.91 -12.59 22.24
CA ALA A 26 18.56 -12.01 23.43
C ALA A 26 19.89 -12.66 23.76
N ASP A 27 19.95 -14.00 23.81
CA ASP A 27 21.17 -14.76 24.14
C ASP A 27 22.18 -14.87 22.97
N ARG A 28 21.82 -14.34 21.78
CA ARG A 28 22.63 -14.46 20.56
C ARG A 28 23.15 -13.11 20.06
N MET A 29 22.69 -12.01 20.64
CA MET A 29 23.12 -10.67 20.27
C MET A 29 24.45 -10.31 20.93
N ALA A 30 25.44 -9.95 20.13
CA ALA A 30 26.73 -9.44 20.63
C ALA A 30 26.62 -7.99 21.13
N GLN A 31 25.61 -7.25 20.72
CA GLN A 31 25.31 -5.88 21.11
C GLN A 31 23.79 -5.70 21.24
N PRO A 32 23.32 -4.76 22.06
CA PRO A 32 21.90 -4.43 22.13
C PRO A 32 21.32 -4.07 20.76
N ALA A 33 20.03 -4.38 20.55
CA ALA A 33 19.34 -4.03 19.33
C ALA A 33 19.29 -2.50 19.14
N ILE A 34 19.59 -2.04 17.93
CA ILE A 34 19.45 -0.64 17.54
C ILE A 34 18.06 -0.45 16.97
N ARG A 35 17.24 0.37 17.61
CA ARG A 35 15.91 0.74 17.13
C ARG A 35 15.98 2.01 16.29
N LEU A 36 15.58 1.91 15.02
CA LEU A 36 15.42 3.05 14.14
C LEU A 36 14.00 3.60 14.30
N THR A 37 13.87 4.79 14.86
CA THR A 37 12.58 5.42 15.18
C THR A 37 12.21 6.56 14.25
N ASN A 38 13.16 7.11 13.51
CA ASN A 38 12.94 8.26 12.65
C ASN A 38 12.42 7.82 11.29
N GLN A 39 11.31 8.44 10.85
CA GLN A 39 10.85 8.34 9.47
C GLN A 39 11.72 9.26 8.59
N MET A 40 12.47 8.66 7.66
CA MET A 40 13.39 9.39 6.78
C MET A 40 13.02 9.28 5.30
N ARG A 41 11.95 8.56 4.96
CA ARG A 41 11.54 8.33 3.59
C ARG A 41 10.66 9.46 3.04
N LEU A 42 9.72 9.93 3.85
CA LEU A 42 8.78 10.98 3.46
C LEU A 42 9.44 12.35 3.61
N ASN A 43 9.46 13.13 2.54
CA ASN A 43 9.89 14.54 2.58
C ASN A 43 8.70 15.41 3.02
N ALA A 44 8.25 15.21 4.24
CA ALA A 44 7.04 15.80 4.81
C ALA A 44 7.32 16.41 6.17
N ASP A 45 6.52 17.36 6.57
CA ASP A 45 6.57 17.91 7.91
C ASP A 45 6.04 16.94 8.97
N ARG A 46 6.20 17.33 10.23
CA ARG A 46 5.83 16.48 11.37
C ARG A 46 4.32 16.19 11.39
N GLU A 47 3.49 17.14 11.02
CA GLU A 47 2.03 17.01 11.08
C GLU A 47 1.54 16.04 10.02
N THR A 48 2.07 16.10 8.80
CA THR A 48 1.79 15.12 7.74
C THR A 48 2.23 13.71 8.14
N ILE A 49 3.42 13.58 8.72
CA ILE A 49 3.90 12.27 9.23
C ILE A 49 2.98 11.76 10.34
N GLU A 50 2.53 12.62 11.25
CA GLU A 50 1.61 12.27 12.33
C GLU A 50 0.23 11.87 11.77
N TRP A 51 -0.26 12.56 10.75
CA TRP A 51 -1.49 12.20 10.04
C TRP A 51 -1.41 10.77 9.50
N ILE A 52 -0.34 10.45 8.75
CA ILE A 52 -0.13 9.12 8.18
C ILE A 52 -0.02 8.07 9.28
N ARG A 53 0.75 8.34 10.35
CA ARG A 53 0.89 7.40 11.47
C ARG A 53 -0.41 7.19 12.22
N THR A 54 -1.17 8.24 12.44
CA THR A 54 -2.46 8.15 13.15
C THR A 54 -3.49 7.38 12.32
N PHE A 55 -3.53 7.62 11.02
CA PHE A 55 -4.37 6.86 10.09
C PHE A 55 -4.02 5.36 10.10
N VAL A 56 -2.75 5.03 9.92
CA VAL A 56 -2.28 3.63 9.81
C VAL A 56 -2.29 2.91 11.15
N ASP A 57 -1.74 3.53 12.20
CA ASP A 57 -1.49 2.84 13.48
C ASP A 57 -2.71 2.85 14.41
N LYS A 58 -3.56 3.89 14.32
CA LYS A 58 -4.69 4.09 15.23
C LYS A 58 -6.07 4.00 14.55
N GLY A 59 -6.10 3.98 13.22
CA GLY A 59 -7.34 3.98 12.46
C GLY A 59 -8.15 5.29 12.62
N VAL A 60 -7.49 6.41 12.94
CA VAL A 60 -8.13 7.71 13.14
C VAL A 60 -7.80 8.64 11.98
N ILE A 61 -8.80 9.30 11.43
CA ILE A 61 -8.68 10.29 10.37
C ILE A 61 -8.62 11.67 11.01
N LEU A 62 -7.47 12.35 10.87
CA LEU A 62 -7.30 13.74 11.28
C LEU A 62 -7.62 14.68 10.11
N PRO A 63 -7.92 15.97 10.34
CA PRO A 63 -7.95 16.97 9.26
C PRO A 63 -6.63 16.96 8.46
N VAL A 64 -6.74 17.05 7.13
CA VAL A 64 -5.56 17.19 6.28
C VAL A 64 -5.12 18.65 6.33
N HIS A 65 -3.85 18.94 6.47
CA HIS A 65 -3.30 20.29 6.46
C HIS A 65 -2.35 20.49 5.28
N ALA A 66 -2.04 21.74 4.97
CA ALA A 66 -1.02 22.07 3.97
C ALA A 66 0.37 21.82 4.57
N ASP A 67 1.12 20.90 3.95
CA ASP A 67 2.46 20.54 4.40
C ASP A 67 3.45 21.69 4.19
N SER A 68 4.16 22.08 5.24
CA SER A 68 5.12 23.19 5.21
C SER A 68 6.40 22.90 4.42
N GLN A 69 6.68 21.64 4.12
CA GLN A 69 7.80 21.18 3.29
C GLN A 69 7.39 20.87 1.84
N GLY A 70 6.09 21.02 1.53
CA GLY A 70 5.55 20.83 0.20
C GLY A 70 5.19 19.39 -0.16
N TYR A 71 5.03 18.53 0.84
CA TYR A 71 4.48 17.19 0.61
C TYR A 71 3.01 17.29 0.17
N ASP A 72 2.69 16.66 -0.94
CA ASP A 72 1.38 16.74 -1.58
C ASP A 72 0.48 15.58 -1.14
N LEU A 73 -0.33 15.79 -0.10
CA LEU A 73 -1.33 14.81 0.38
C LEU A 73 -2.70 15.19 -0.16
N ARG A 74 -3.29 14.34 -1.01
CA ARG A 74 -4.62 14.57 -1.61
C ARG A 74 -5.53 13.35 -1.52
N ILE A 75 -6.81 13.63 -1.32
CA ILE A 75 -7.88 12.63 -1.35
C ILE A 75 -8.70 12.83 -2.62
N PHE A 76 -9.02 11.74 -3.30
CA PHE A 76 -9.80 11.77 -4.53
C PHE A 76 -11.17 11.14 -4.32
N ASP A 77 -12.18 11.76 -4.91
CA ASP A 77 -13.56 11.26 -4.94
C ASP A 77 -13.77 10.18 -6.02
N SER A 78 -12.89 10.13 -7.01
CA SER A 78 -13.00 9.24 -8.16
C SER A 78 -11.69 8.51 -8.45
N PRO A 79 -11.74 7.21 -8.82
CA PRO A 79 -10.53 6.45 -9.16
C PRO A 79 -9.91 6.95 -10.47
N HIS A 80 -10.72 7.51 -11.38
CA HIS A 80 -10.24 8.14 -12.62
C HIS A 80 -9.49 9.44 -12.35
N GLY A 81 -9.97 10.25 -11.40
CA GLY A 81 -9.27 11.46 -10.95
C GLY A 81 -7.90 11.13 -10.36
N LEU A 82 -7.83 10.09 -9.53
CA LEU A 82 -6.57 9.59 -9.00
C LEU A 82 -5.62 9.12 -10.12
N ASP A 83 -6.10 8.29 -11.07
CA ASP A 83 -5.27 7.79 -12.20
C ASP A 83 -4.74 8.96 -13.04
N ALA A 84 -5.59 9.93 -13.37
CA ALA A 84 -5.19 11.11 -14.13
C ALA A 84 -4.11 11.93 -13.41
N ALA A 85 -4.28 12.17 -12.11
CA ALA A 85 -3.31 12.93 -11.32
C ALA A 85 -1.96 12.23 -11.20
N ILE A 86 -1.92 10.90 -11.05
CA ILE A 86 -0.66 10.13 -11.03
C ILE A 86 0.02 10.16 -12.40
N ARG A 87 -0.73 10.06 -13.49
CA ARG A 87 -0.16 10.17 -14.85
C ARG A 87 0.41 11.56 -15.12
N GLU A 88 -0.26 12.60 -14.64
CA GLU A 88 0.25 13.96 -14.72
C GLU A 88 1.58 14.10 -13.98
N LYS A 89 1.67 13.58 -12.74
CA LYS A 89 2.93 13.58 -11.97
C LYS A 89 4.03 12.79 -12.68
N ASP A 90 3.74 11.60 -13.19
CA ASP A 90 4.74 10.76 -13.89
C ASP A 90 5.25 11.38 -15.19
N SER A 91 4.46 12.24 -15.85
CA SER A 91 4.86 12.92 -17.09
C SER A 91 5.92 14.01 -16.87
N ALA A 92 6.05 14.54 -15.66
CA ALA A 92 7.07 15.50 -15.31
C ALA A 92 8.40 14.79 -14.98
N VAL A 93 9.50 15.24 -15.59
CA VAL A 93 10.83 14.57 -15.47
C VAL A 93 11.29 14.46 -14.01
N GLU A 94 11.04 15.51 -13.22
CA GLU A 94 11.39 15.58 -11.81
C GLU A 94 10.51 14.69 -10.90
N ASN A 95 9.36 14.24 -11.40
CA ASN A 95 8.36 13.46 -10.67
C ASN A 95 8.11 12.09 -11.29
N ASN A 96 8.90 11.67 -12.29
CA ASN A 96 8.84 10.31 -12.79
C ASN A 96 8.96 9.30 -11.63
N LEU A 97 8.63 8.05 -11.83
CA LEU A 97 8.42 7.05 -10.76
C LEU A 97 7.18 7.32 -9.89
N SER A 98 6.12 7.86 -10.49
CA SER A 98 4.80 8.00 -9.86
C SER A 98 3.89 6.88 -10.36
N ARG A 99 3.30 6.10 -9.45
CA ARG A 99 2.53 4.89 -9.80
C ARG A 99 1.28 4.74 -8.95
N LEU A 100 0.28 4.07 -9.53
CA LEU A 100 -0.84 3.53 -8.77
C LEU A 100 -0.43 2.24 -8.05
N ILE A 101 -0.80 2.14 -6.79
CA ILE A 101 -0.65 0.94 -5.96
C ILE A 101 -1.95 0.69 -5.20
N ALA A 102 -2.25 -0.56 -4.87
CA ALA A 102 -3.48 -0.91 -4.18
C ALA A 102 -3.27 -1.98 -3.12
N THR A 103 -4.20 -2.06 -2.15
CA THR A 103 -4.32 -3.20 -1.24
C THR A 103 -4.58 -4.49 -2.02
N TYR A 104 -4.18 -5.63 -1.47
CA TYR A 104 -4.24 -6.92 -2.19
C TYR A 104 -5.64 -7.55 -2.10
N ASP A 105 -6.64 -6.83 -2.61
CA ASP A 105 -8.05 -7.22 -2.53
C ASP A 105 -8.59 -7.82 -3.84
N TRP A 106 -7.79 -7.78 -4.89
CA TRP A 106 -8.15 -8.39 -6.17
C TRP A 106 -7.32 -9.65 -6.42
N PRO A 107 -7.94 -10.69 -7.02
CA PRO A 107 -7.25 -11.93 -7.32
C PRO A 107 -6.03 -11.73 -8.21
N TYR A 108 -4.97 -12.47 -7.93
CA TYR A 108 -3.76 -12.53 -8.76
C TYR A 108 -3.08 -13.88 -8.66
N SER A 109 -2.50 -14.33 -9.76
CA SER A 109 -1.60 -15.47 -9.77
C SER A 109 -0.49 -15.27 -10.78
N ALA A 110 0.76 -15.31 -10.33
CA ALA A 110 1.91 -15.30 -11.22
C ALA A 110 2.07 -16.60 -12.02
N ALA A 111 1.54 -17.72 -11.48
CA ALA A 111 1.69 -19.05 -12.07
C ALA A 111 0.56 -19.43 -13.04
N LYS A 112 -0.60 -18.75 -12.96
CA LYS A 112 -1.78 -19.09 -13.74
C LYS A 112 -2.31 -17.86 -14.47
N LYS A 113 -2.76 -18.07 -15.70
CA LYS A 113 -3.56 -17.06 -16.41
C LYS A 113 -4.95 -16.97 -15.79
N ASN A 114 -5.57 -15.80 -15.95
CA ASN A 114 -6.98 -15.62 -15.61
C ASN A 114 -7.85 -16.25 -16.71
N GLU A 115 -8.49 -17.35 -16.41
CA GLU A 115 -9.34 -18.09 -17.36
C GLU A 115 -10.59 -17.30 -17.79
N ASN A 116 -10.96 -16.29 -17.00
CA ASN A 116 -12.12 -15.43 -17.27
C ASN A 116 -11.76 -14.19 -18.13
N ASP A 117 -10.51 -14.06 -18.54
CA ASP A 117 -10.05 -12.93 -19.36
C ASP A 117 -9.46 -13.46 -20.68
N PRO A 118 -9.85 -12.90 -21.86
CA PRO A 118 -9.37 -13.36 -23.15
C PRO A 118 -7.85 -13.31 -23.31
N ASP A 119 -7.22 -12.36 -22.64
CA ASP A 119 -5.76 -12.17 -22.63
C ASP A 119 -5.08 -12.94 -21.49
N GLY A 120 -5.88 -13.47 -20.56
CA GLY A 120 -5.42 -14.19 -19.38
C GLY A 120 -4.86 -13.27 -18.31
N TRP A 121 -5.22 -11.99 -18.29
CA TRP A 121 -4.70 -11.00 -17.37
C TRP A 121 -5.53 -10.90 -16.09
N TRP A 122 -4.86 -10.53 -15.01
CA TRP A 122 -5.48 -10.17 -13.75
C TRP A 122 -5.59 -8.65 -13.67
N TYR A 123 -6.69 -8.16 -13.06
CA TYR A 123 -6.98 -6.73 -13.00
C TYR A 123 -7.38 -6.30 -11.60
N VAL A 124 -7.03 -5.07 -11.28
CA VAL A 124 -7.79 -4.27 -10.31
C VAL A 124 -8.97 -3.68 -11.07
N ASN A 125 -10.16 -3.93 -10.57
CA ASN A 125 -11.41 -3.37 -11.09
C ASN A 125 -12.11 -2.61 -9.96
N VAL A 126 -12.24 -1.30 -10.12
CA VAL A 126 -12.89 -0.42 -9.17
C VAL A 126 -14.14 0.15 -9.82
N GLU A 127 -15.29 -0.29 -9.33
CA GLU A 127 -16.57 0.25 -9.76
C GLU A 127 -16.79 1.64 -9.15
N HIS A 128 -17.26 2.58 -9.96
CA HIS A 128 -17.60 3.93 -9.53
C HIS A 128 -18.75 4.48 -10.39
N GLU A 129 -19.54 5.42 -9.88
CA GLU A 129 -20.67 6.02 -10.59
C GLU A 129 -20.28 6.71 -11.91
N THR A 130 -19.07 7.25 -11.99
CA THR A 130 -18.52 7.89 -13.20
C THR A 130 -17.89 6.89 -14.18
N GLY A 131 -17.99 5.59 -13.91
CA GLY A 131 -17.41 4.50 -14.69
C GLY A 131 -16.35 3.71 -13.96
N SER A 132 -16.14 2.47 -14.36
CA SER A 132 -15.18 1.55 -13.72
C SER A 132 -13.75 1.85 -14.14
N LEU A 133 -12.83 1.96 -13.18
CA LEU A 133 -11.39 1.94 -13.45
C LEU A 133 -10.91 0.49 -13.50
N ARG A 134 -10.44 0.02 -14.65
CA ARG A 134 -9.87 -1.32 -14.82
C ARG A 134 -8.43 -1.22 -15.31
N ARG A 135 -7.47 -1.77 -14.58
CA ARG A 135 -6.03 -1.77 -14.92
C ARG A 135 -5.41 -3.14 -14.64
N PRO A 136 -4.46 -3.57 -15.50
CA PRO A 136 -3.65 -4.75 -15.21
C PRO A 136 -2.99 -4.66 -13.82
N TRP A 137 -2.77 -5.82 -13.21
CA TRP A 137 -2.39 -5.96 -11.82
C TRP A 137 -1.06 -6.73 -11.68
N ASN A 138 -0.08 -6.16 -10.99
CA ASN A 138 1.17 -6.82 -10.62
C ASN A 138 2.01 -7.35 -11.80
N LEU A 139 2.48 -6.47 -12.68
CA LEU A 139 3.44 -6.77 -13.75
C LEU A 139 2.94 -7.85 -14.73
N GLN A 140 1.93 -7.53 -15.51
CA GLN A 140 1.36 -8.42 -16.54
C GLN A 140 1.64 -7.95 -17.97
N LEU A 141 2.55 -7.00 -18.13
CA LEU A 141 2.86 -6.43 -19.42
C LEU A 141 3.30 -7.49 -20.43
N ARG A 142 2.74 -7.41 -21.63
CA ARG A 142 3.21 -8.14 -22.79
C ARG A 142 4.35 -7.37 -23.44
N GLU A 143 5.53 -7.50 -22.87
CA GLU A 143 6.74 -7.02 -23.54
C GLU A 143 7.27 -8.09 -24.51
N GLU A 144 7.88 -7.66 -25.61
CA GLU A 144 8.63 -8.54 -26.49
C GLU A 144 9.75 -9.25 -25.70
N ARG A 145 10.14 -10.45 -26.13
CA ARG A 145 11.05 -11.34 -25.40
C ARG A 145 12.38 -10.68 -24.98
N LYS A 146 12.82 -9.66 -25.71
CA LYS A 146 14.05 -8.89 -25.45
C LYS A 146 13.80 -7.84 -24.35
N GLU A 147 12.66 -7.19 -24.37
CA GLU A 147 12.23 -6.17 -23.40
C GLU A 147 11.89 -6.79 -22.06
N ARG A 148 11.26 -7.98 -22.04
CA ARG A 148 11.06 -8.77 -20.82
C ARG A 148 12.36 -9.02 -20.05
N ARG A 149 13.47 -9.36 -20.75
CA ARG A 149 14.76 -9.59 -20.07
C ARG A 149 15.35 -8.32 -19.48
N ILE A 150 15.01 -7.16 -20.00
CA ILE A 150 15.42 -5.85 -19.48
C ILE A 150 14.50 -5.45 -18.33
N ALA A 151 13.19 -5.62 -18.48
CA ALA A 151 12.20 -5.33 -17.45
C ALA A 151 12.42 -6.15 -16.17
N TYR A 152 12.75 -7.43 -16.27
CA TYR A 152 13.12 -8.26 -15.11
C TYR A 152 14.40 -7.82 -14.37
N ARG A 153 15.17 -6.89 -14.94
CA ARG A 153 16.37 -6.32 -14.29
C ARG A 153 16.11 -4.98 -13.63
N LYS A 154 14.97 -4.35 -13.91
CA LYS A 154 14.55 -3.08 -13.33
C LYS A 154 13.46 -3.34 -12.30
N ALA A 155 13.36 -2.46 -11.30
CA ALA A 155 12.22 -2.45 -10.42
C ALA A 155 10.93 -2.20 -11.22
N TRP A 156 9.81 -2.70 -10.70
CA TRP A 156 8.50 -2.46 -11.32
C TRP A 156 8.25 -0.96 -11.52
N SER A 157 8.52 -0.14 -10.51
CA SER A 157 8.35 1.32 -10.56
C SER A 157 9.24 2.00 -11.61
N GLU A 158 10.41 1.44 -11.92
CA GLU A 158 11.37 1.99 -12.89
C GLU A 158 11.05 1.60 -14.35
N THR A 159 10.09 0.72 -14.55
CA THR A 159 9.65 0.27 -15.89
C THR A 159 8.60 1.23 -16.42
N PRO A 160 8.83 1.99 -17.52
CA PRO A 160 7.91 3.04 -17.97
C PRO A 160 6.48 2.55 -18.26
N SER A 161 6.35 1.34 -18.83
CA SER A 161 5.07 0.75 -19.20
C SER A 161 4.16 0.45 -17.97
N THR A 162 4.73 0.34 -16.76
CA THR A 162 3.95 0.07 -15.54
C THR A 162 3.08 1.23 -15.07
N ILE A 163 3.20 2.42 -15.69
CA ILE A 163 2.22 3.50 -15.52
C ILE A 163 0.80 3.08 -15.95
N GLY A 164 0.70 2.08 -16.81
CA GLY A 164 -0.58 1.47 -17.24
C GLY A 164 -1.12 0.41 -16.30
N GLU A 165 -0.37 0.03 -15.27
CA GLU A 165 -0.72 -1.02 -14.31
C GLU A 165 -0.96 -0.44 -12.91
N ILE A 166 -1.50 -1.29 -12.03
CA ILE A 166 -1.54 -1.04 -10.60
C ILE A 166 -0.60 -2.04 -9.92
N GLY A 167 0.25 -1.58 -9.02
CA GLY A 167 1.12 -2.42 -8.21
C GLY A 167 0.49 -2.79 -6.87
N SER A 168 1.07 -3.80 -6.23
CA SER A 168 0.77 -4.17 -4.84
C SER A 168 2.00 -4.04 -3.97
N THR A 169 1.87 -4.40 -2.70
CA THR A 169 3.00 -4.51 -1.77
C THR A 169 4.14 -5.36 -2.34
N TYR A 170 3.85 -6.41 -3.11
CA TYR A 170 4.87 -7.27 -3.72
C TYR A 170 5.70 -6.59 -4.80
N THR A 171 5.14 -5.60 -5.49
CA THR A 171 5.85 -4.87 -6.55
C THR A 171 6.58 -3.65 -6.04
N ILE A 172 6.19 -3.13 -4.86
CA ILE A 172 6.70 -1.87 -4.34
C ILE A 172 7.51 -2.00 -3.03
N GLN A 173 7.42 -3.12 -2.32
CA GLN A 173 8.19 -3.31 -1.10
C GLN A 173 9.70 -3.22 -1.38
N GLY A 174 10.40 -2.34 -0.68
CA GLY A 174 11.83 -2.08 -0.91
C GLY A 174 12.12 -0.95 -1.90
N PHE A 175 11.12 -0.40 -2.59
CA PHE A 175 11.24 0.72 -3.52
C PHE A 175 10.41 1.91 -3.07
N ASP A 176 10.79 3.10 -3.52
CA ASP A 176 10.10 4.35 -3.25
C ASP A 176 9.55 4.94 -4.55
N LEU A 177 8.48 5.72 -4.43
CA LEU A 177 7.87 6.49 -5.50
C LEU A 177 8.03 7.97 -5.21
N ASN A 178 8.08 8.81 -6.23
CA ASN A 178 7.95 10.25 -6.02
C ASN A 178 6.52 10.57 -5.55
N TYR A 179 5.52 10.09 -6.28
CA TYR A 179 4.11 10.17 -5.87
C TYR A 179 3.48 8.78 -5.88
N ALA A 180 2.84 8.40 -4.79
CA ALA A 180 2.08 7.17 -4.67
C ALA A 180 0.59 7.45 -4.77
N GLY A 181 -0.07 6.89 -5.79
CA GLY A 181 -1.53 6.84 -5.87
C GLY A 181 -2.03 5.57 -5.20
N VAL A 182 -2.60 5.67 -4.02
CA VAL A 182 -3.00 4.53 -3.19
C VAL A 182 -4.49 4.28 -3.34
N ILE A 183 -4.86 3.11 -3.83
CA ILE A 183 -6.24 2.62 -3.85
C ILE A 183 -6.45 1.73 -2.64
N LEU A 184 -7.23 2.22 -1.67
CA LEU A 184 -7.69 1.44 -0.53
C LEU A 184 -8.88 0.59 -0.98
N GLY A 185 -8.66 -0.70 -1.13
CA GLY A 185 -9.67 -1.64 -1.60
C GLY A 185 -10.71 -1.99 -0.53
N PRO A 186 -11.62 -2.94 -0.82
CA PRO A 186 -12.74 -3.26 0.05
C PRO A 186 -12.37 -3.84 1.41
N SER A 187 -11.14 -4.30 1.61
CA SER A 187 -10.67 -4.78 2.91
C SER A 187 -10.43 -3.65 3.93
N VAL A 188 -10.31 -2.39 3.48
CA VAL A 188 -10.11 -1.22 4.35
C VAL A 188 -11.40 -0.41 4.41
N LYS A 189 -12.03 -0.37 5.56
CA LYS A 189 -13.37 0.21 5.76
C LYS A 189 -13.36 1.27 6.87
N TYR A 190 -14.40 2.12 6.88
CA TYR A 190 -14.63 3.06 7.98
C TYR A 190 -15.93 2.71 8.69
N ARG A 191 -15.83 2.38 9.99
CA ARG A 191 -16.99 1.98 10.80
C ARG A 191 -16.86 2.56 12.20
N ASN A 192 -17.95 3.11 12.72
CA ASN A 192 -18.01 3.64 14.10
C ASN A 192 -16.90 4.68 14.40
N GLY A 193 -16.59 5.55 13.44
CA GLY A 193 -15.58 6.59 13.64
C GLY A 193 -14.12 6.12 13.52
N ARG A 194 -13.88 4.92 12.99
CA ARG A 194 -12.53 4.34 12.85
C ARG A 194 -12.34 3.60 11.54
N VAL A 195 -11.10 3.58 11.07
CA VAL A 195 -10.65 2.67 10.03
C VAL A 195 -10.55 1.27 10.64
N VAL A 196 -11.15 0.31 9.96
CA VAL A 196 -11.17 -1.11 10.34
C VAL A 196 -10.75 -1.96 9.15
N PHE A 197 -10.24 -3.14 9.43
CA PHE A 197 -9.80 -4.09 8.41
C PHE A 197 -10.75 -5.28 8.34
N ASP A 198 -11.09 -5.70 7.14
CA ASP A 198 -11.94 -6.87 6.88
C ASP A 198 -11.15 -7.93 6.10
N PRO A 199 -10.57 -8.93 6.80
CA PRO A 199 -9.80 -9.98 6.15
C PRO A 199 -10.59 -10.82 5.14
N SER A 200 -11.92 -10.84 5.22
CA SER A 200 -12.77 -11.59 4.29
C SER A 200 -12.81 -10.99 2.87
N GLU A 201 -12.51 -9.71 2.74
CA GLU A 201 -12.46 -8.98 1.46
C GLU A 201 -11.07 -9.05 0.81
N SER A 202 -10.04 -9.52 1.52
CA SER A 202 -8.71 -9.60 0.97
C SER A 202 -8.51 -10.88 0.11
N ALA A 203 -7.91 -10.69 -1.06
CA ALA A 203 -7.48 -11.78 -1.93
C ALA A 203 -6.11 -12.37 -1.51
N HIS A 204 -5.45 -11.78 -0.52
CA HIS A 204 -4.14 -12.21 -0.04
C HIS A 204 -4.25 -13.39 0.93
N LYS A 205 -4.44 -14.58 0.39
CA LYS A 205 -4.70 -15.82 1.17
C LYS A 205 -3.69 -16.09 2.28
N LYS A 206 -2.41 -15.77 2.07
CA LYS A 206 -1.37 -15.99 3.09
C LYS A 206 -1.40 -14.97 4.22
N ALA A 207 -1.92 -13.76 3.99
CA ALA A 207 -2.12 -12.75 5.02
C ALA A 207 -3.28 -13.13 5.94
N VAL A 208 -4.37 -13.66 5.37
CA VAL A 208 -5.63 -13.89 6.10
C VAL A 208 -5.84 -15.33 6.56
N GLN A 209 -4.89 -16.24 6.32
CA GLN A 209 -4.99 -17.61 6.78
C GLN A 209 -4.81 -17.72 8.29
N ASN A 210 -5.48 -18.70 8.89
CA ASN A 210 -5.22 -19.07 10.29
C ASN A 210 -3.86 -19.75 10.42
N ARG A 211 -3.21 -19.54 11.57
CA ARG A 211 -1.95 -20.20 11.95
C ARG A 211 -2.15 -21.01 13.21
N VAL A 212 -1.50 -22.17 13.25
CA VAL A 212 -1.34 -22.96 14.48
C VAL A 212 -0.10 -22.44 15.19
N LEU A 213 -0.27 -22.02 16.45
CA LEU A 213 0.80 -21.52 17.30
C LEU A 213 1.55 -22.67 17.97
N ALA A 214 2.65 -22.35 18.65
CA ALA A 214 3.50 -23.34 19.35
C ALA A 214 2.75 -24.09 20.47
N ASP A 215 1.73 -23.47 21.06
CA ASP A 215 0.86 -24.09 22.08
C ASP A 215 -0.28 -24.94 21.50
N GLY A 216 -0.39 -25.02 20.16
CA GLY A 216 -1.43 -25.75 19.44
C GLY A 216 -2.73 -24.97 19.21
N SER A 217 -2.86 -23.74 19.71
CA SER A 217 -4.00 -22.88 19.42
C SER A 217 -4.03 -22.43 17.96
N ARG A 218 -5.21 -22.03 17.46
CA ARG A 218 -5.37 -21.45 16.13
C ARG A 218 -5.73 -19.99 16.27
N GLU A 219 -4.93 -19.12 15.65
CA GLU A 219 -5.16 -17.69 15.63
C GLU A 219 -5.16 -17.12 14.21
N SER A 220 -5.86 -16.00 14.04
CA SER A 220 -5.88 -15.22 12.81
C SER A 220 -5.16 -13.90 13.06
N PHE A 221 -4.21 -13.60 12.19
CA PHE A 221 -3.48 -12.33 12.18
C PHE A 221 -3.87 -11.45 10.98
N GLY A 222 -5.01 -11.75 10.35
CA GLY A 222 -5.44 -11.08 9.12
C GLY A 222 -5.52 -9.57 9.25
N GLU A 223 -6.13 -9.05 10.31
CA GLU A 223 -6.23 -7.59 10.54
C GLU A 223 -4.84 -6.95 10.69
N GLU A 224 -3.93 -7.57 11.43
CA GLU A 224 -2.55 -7.09 11.59
C GLU A 224 -1.81 -7.07 10.25
N MET A 225 -1.95 -8.14 9.45
CA MET A 225 -1.31 -8.22 8.13
C MET A 225 -1.84 -7.16 7.17
N LEU A 226 -3.15 -6.89 7.18
CA LEU A 226 -3.76 -5.83 6.39
C LEU A 226 -3.34 -4.43 6.86
N GLN A 227 -3.20 -4.22 8.17
CA GLN A 227 -2.65 -2.99 8.72
C GLN A 227 -1.20 -2.77 8.29
N ASN A 228 -0.38 -3.82 8.29
CA ASN A 228 0.99 -3.78 7.80
C ASN A 228 1.05 -3.52 6.30
N GLU A 229 0.15 -4.10 5.51
CA GLU A 229 -0.01 -3.80 4.09
C GLU A 229 -0.30 -2.31 3.89
N LEU A 230 -1.28 -1.77 4.62
CA LEU A 230 -1.60 -0.35 4.59
C LEU A 230 -0.37 0.50 4.95
N ASN A 231 0.38 0.12 6.00
CA ASN A 231 1.63 0.80 6.35
C ASN A 231 2.64 0.83 5.21
N VAL A 232 2.82 -0.29 4.51
CA VAL A 232 3.74 -0.36 3.36
C VAL A 232 3.29 0.59 2.26
N LEU A 233 2.01 0.59 1.88
CA LEU A 233 1.49 1.42 0.79
C LEU A 233 1.54 2.91 1.14
N MET A 234 1.11 3.28 2.35
CA MET A 234 1.00 4.67 2.82
C MET A 234 2.36 5.33 3.09
N THR A 235 3.46 4.59 2.96
CA THR A 235 4.81 5.13 3.19
C THR A 235 5.70 5.07 1.95
N ARG A 236 5.11 4.90 0.74
CA ARG A 236 5.90 4.77 -0.50
C ARG A 236 6.13 6.08 -1.24
N GLY A 237 5.22 7.04 -1.15
CA GLY A 237 5.38 8.33 -1.82
C GLY A 237 6.32 9.25 -1.05
N THR A 238 7.46 9.62 -1.63
CA THR A 238 8.46 10.47 -0.97
C THR A 238 8.10 11.95 -1.02
N ARG A 239 7.39 12.40 -2.07
CA ARG A 239 6.99 13.80 -2.31
C ARG A 239 5.49 14.02 -2.20
N GLY A 240 4.70 12.95 -2.29
CA GLY A 240 3.26 13.05 -2.15
C GLY A 240 2.56 11.71 -2.20
N MET A 241 1.36 11.73 -1.65
CA MET A 241 0.48 10.58 -1.58
C MET A 241 -0.94 11.01 -1.93
N PHE A 242 -1.50 10.34 -2.92
CA PHE A 242 -2.85 10.53 -3.42
C PHE A 242 -3.68 9.31 -3.06
N ILE A 243 -4.83 9.51 -2.44
CA ILE A 243 -5.62 8.42 -1.86
C ILE A 243 -7.00 8.38 -2.48
N TYR A 244 -7.44 7.19 -2.83
CA TYR A 244 -8.83 6.87 -3.13
C TYR A 244 -9.25 5.65 -2.32
N ALA A 245 -10.45 5.66 -1.72
CA ALA A 245 -11.01 4.53 -0.99
C ALA A 245 -12.24 3.95 -1.72
N VAL A 246 -12.28 2.62 -1.87
CA VAL A 246 -13.42 1.91 -2.45
C VAL A 246 -14.62 1.94 -1.50
N ASP A 247 -14.38 1.76 -0.19
CA ASP A 247 -15.43 1.89 0.83
C ASP A 247 -15.94 3.34 0.86
N GLU A 248 -17.24 3.52 0.62
CA GLU A 248 -17.86 4.83 0.50
C GLU A 248 -17.74 5.65 1.79
N GLN A 249 -17.98 5.02 2.96
CA GLN A 249 -17.88 5.72 4.24
C GLN A 249 -16.43 6.17 4.52
N LEU A 250 -15.44 5.36 4.15
CA LEU A 250 -14.03 5.74 4.27
C LEU A 250 -13.70 6.90 3.33
N ARG A 251 -14.17 6.84 2.09
CA ARG A 251 -13.94 7.90 1.09
C ARG A 251 -14.55 9.21 1.55
N GLU A 252 -15.80 9.20 2.01
CA GLU A 252 -16.47 10.39 2.53
C GLU A 252 -15.74 11.00 3.73
N ALA A 253 -15.36 10.18 4.72
CA ALA A 253 -14.62 10.65 5.89
C ALA A 253 -13.25 11.27 5.53
N LEU A 254 -12.54 10.69 4.57
CA LEU A 254 -11.28 11.23 4.06
C LEU A 254 -11.49 12.57 3.32
N LEU A 255 -12.51 12.66 2.46
CA LEU A 255 -12.85 13.90 1.75
C LEU A 255 -13.30 15.00 2.70
N GLU A 256 -14.03 14.66 3.75
CA GLU A 256 -14.41 15.61 4.80
C GLU A 256 -13.19 16.15 5.54
N ALA A 257 -12.26 15.27 5.91
CA ALA A 257 -11.00 15.66 6.54
C ALA A 257 -10.16 16.61 5.65
N GLN A 258 -10.16 16.39 4.33
CA GLN A 258 -9.50 17.29 3.38
C GLN A 258 -10.20 18.65 3.29
N ARG A 259 -11.54 18.68 3.30
CA ARG A 259 -12.31 19.94 3.25
C ARG A 259 -12.17 20.77 4.52
N ALA A 260 -12.06 20.15 5.67
CA ALA A 260 -11.86 20.84 6.96
C ALA A 260 -10.58 21.68 6.96
N SER A 261 -9.54 21.25 6.26
CA SER A 261 -8.28 21.99 6.12
C SER A 261 -8.38 23.29 5.30
N ILE A 262 -9.38 23.43 4.42
CA ILE A 262 -9.52 24.60 3.53
C ILE A 262 -10.31 25.72 4.24
N ALA A 263 -10.92 25.40 5.38
CA ALA A 263 -11.81 26.32 6.11
C ALA A 263 -11.09 27.12 7.23
N ASP A 264 -9.86 26.74 7.57
CA ASP A 264 -8.96 27.44 8.51
C ASP A 264 -7.88 28.23 7.75
#